data_50d76cd6316bb3290575b28c3878acc6
#
_entry.id   50d76cd6316bb3290575b28c3878acc6
#
_cell.length_a   1.000
_cell.length_b   1.000
_cell.length_c   1.000
_cell.angle_alpha   90.00
_cell.angle_beta   90.00
_cell.angle_gamma   90.00
#
_symmetry.space_group_name_H-M   'P 1'
#
loop_
_entity.id
_entity.type
_entity.pdbx_description
1 polymer ?
#
loop_
_entity_poly.entity_id
_entity_poly.type
_entity_poly.pdbx_seq_one_letter_code
_entity_poly.pdbx_strand_id
1 'polypeptide(L)'
;MFLPSLFVEVRKRLGKEGARQLNDIVLRQAKRAKAIKHRKKPSKGGGQGLVPPAGTSAEEEVSGTGAEAKVPNKGTLKVDATVAPQHVGYPTDTRLLAEARQYSEELIDKLYKGGLWQKKPRTYRRQARKEYLAFSKKRAPKKQTVRQARGKQLRYLRRNLKTMHKMLDMLEAKGIAPSWQHRDWQRLWVIQELYRQQDIMHRDGRRRIDNRIVNIAQPYVRPIQRGKAGKKTEFGAKLNMSETEGFVRADQISFDNFNEGGFLMSQVEAYKALFGYYPELVLADRIYLTRKNRKALKDKGIRNSGLPLGRRPAMTRNEKQKRKKEQNKRSEIEGKFGQAKSKYGLDDIKTKRQDTSMACIALILMALNAIKLGRAFLCPFYGHAAALTSNLGRRLILNLTQGCNQVLSRTQNLIILHRLAPAALTF
;
A
#
# COMPACT_ATOMS: atom_id res chain seq x y z
N MET A 1 -2.30 -29.41 3.36
CA MET A 1 -1.67 -28.43 2.43
C MET A 1 -2.76 -27.48 1.95
N PHE A 2 -2.66 -26.17 2.20
CA PHE A 2 -3.69 -25.22 1.78
C PHE A 2 -3.56 -24.94 0.29
N LEU A 3 -4.68 -25.02 -0.45
CA LEU A 3 -4.71 -24.71 -1.87
C LEU A 3 -4.50 -23.19 -2.09
N PRO A 4 -3.71 -22.74 -3.08
CA PRO A 4 -3.53 -21.33 -3.40
C PRO A 4 -4.85 -20.58 -3.65
N SER A 5 -5.87 -21.25 -4.18
CA SER A 5 -7.21 -20.73 -4.39
C SER A 5 -7.90 -20.31 -3.09
N LEU A 6 -7.65 -20.99 -1.97
CA LEU A 6 -8.21 -20.64 -0.66
C LEU A 6 -7.73 -19.26 -0.21
N PHE A 7 -6.45 -18.93 -0.41
CA PHE A 7 -5.94 -17.58 -0.08
C PHE A 7 -6.57 -16.48 -0.94
N VAL A 8 -6.87 -16.78 -2.20
CA VAL A 8 -7.59 -15.83 -3.07
C VAL A 8 -9.00 -15.58 -2.54
N GLU A 9 -9.69 -16.64 -2.11
CA GLU A 9 -11.05 -16.54 -1.57
C GLU A 9 -11.08 -15.82 -0.22
N VAL A 10 -10.20 -16.18 0.71
CA VAL A 10 -10.05 -15.50 2.00
C VAL A 10 -9.77 -14.01 1.80
N ARG A 11 -8.87 -13.66 0.89
CA ARG A 11 -8.57 -12.24 0.57
C ARG A 11 -9.78 -11.51 0.01
N LYS A 12 -10.59 -12.14 -0.84
CA LYS A 12 -11.81 -11.54 -1.39
C LYS A 12 -12.84 -11.28 -0.30
N ARG A 13 -13.05 -12.24 0.59
CA ARG A 13 -14.02 -12.14 1.70
C ARG A 13 -13.59 -11.12 2.74
N LEU A 14 -12.34 -11.11 3.16
CA LEU A 14 -11.81 -10.15 4.12
C LEU A 14 -11.82 -8.71 3.57
N GLY A 15 -11.46 -8.52 2.32
CA GLY A 15 -11.30 -7.20 1.75
C GLY A 15 -10.26 -6.35 2.47
N LYS A 16 -10.25 -5.05 2.18
CA LYS A 16 -9.37 -4.06 2.83
C LYS A 16 -9.75 -3.86 4.30
N GLU A 17 -11.04 -3.74 4.59
CA GLU A 17 -11.52 -3.41 5.93
C GLU A 17 -11.36 -4.56 6.90
N GLY A 18 -11.69 -5.80 6.51
CA GLY A 18 -11.45 -6.98 7.35
C GLY A 18 -9.97 -7.17 7.68
N ALA A 19 -9.08 -6.96 6.72
CA ALA A 19 -7.63 -7.01 6.95
C ALA A 19 -7.17 -5.89 7.91
N ARG A 20 -7.77 -4.70 7.86
CA ARG A 20 -7.50 -3.61 8.79
C ARG A 20 -7.98 -3.95 10.21
N GLN A 21 -9.20 -4.48 10.35
CA GLN A 21 -9.74 -4.92 11.65
C GLN A 21 -8.87 -5.99 12.30
N LEU A 22 -8.42 -6.99 11.53
CA LEU A 22 -7.47 -7.99 12.01
C LEU A 22 -6.15 -7.35 12.46
N ASN A 23 -5.64 -6.38 11.72
CA ASN A 23 -4.44 -5.65 12.12
C ASN A 23 -4.65 -4.87 13.44
N ASP A 24 -5.81 -4.25 13.62
CA ASP A 24 -6.15 -3.54 14.86
C ASP A 24 -6.27 -4.51 16.06
N ILE A 25 -6.75 -5.75 15.85
CA ILE A 25 -6.72 -6.82 16.87
C ILE A 25 -5.26 -7.15 17.25
N VAL A 26 -4.37 -7.33 16.27
CA VAL A 26 -2.94 -7.58 16.51
C VAL A 26 -2.32 -6.46 17.35
N LEU A 27 -2.64 -5.19 17.06
CA LEU A 27 -2.17 -4.03 17.81
C LEU A 27 -2.68 -4.02 19.27
N ARG A 28 -3.96 -4.35 19.48
CA ARG A 28 -4.54 -4.47 20.83
C ARG A 28 -3.89 -5.60 21.63
N GLN A 29 -3.62 -6.74 21.01
CA GLN A 29 -2.89 -7.83 21.66
C GLN A 29 -1.44 -7.46 22.00
N ALA A 30 -0.76 -6.73 21.14
CA ALA A 30 0.58 -6.21 21.41
C ALA A 30 0.58 -5.30 22.66
N LYS A 31 -0.43 -4.44 22.82
CA LYS A 31 -0.60 -3.61 24.03
C LYS A 31 -0.80 -4.46 25.27
N ARG A 32 -1.69 -5.48 25.22
CA ARG A 32 -1.95 -6.38 26.35
C ARG A 32 -0.69 -7.15 26.76
N ALA A 33 0.09 -7.64 25.80
CA ALA A 33 1.33 -8.34 26.07
C ALA A 33 2.37 -7.49 26.81
N LYS A 34 2.44 -6.18 26.53
CA LYS A 34 3.30 -5.27 27.27
C LYS A 34 2.83 -5.06 28.72
N ALA A 35 1.52 -4.90 28.93
CA ALA A 35 0.94 -4.78 30.27
C ALA A 35 1.27 -6.02 31.13
N ILE A 36 1.26 -7.23 30.56
CA ILE A 36 1.64 -8.46 31.24
C ILE A 36 3.13 -8.47 31.60
N LYS A 37 4.02 -7.97 30.73
CA LYS A 37 5.47 -7.89 31.03
C LYS A 37 5.78 -6.92 32.19
N HIS A 38 5.11 -5.79 32.28
CA HIS A 38 5.30 -4.83 33.36
C HIS A 38 4.80 -5.35 34.74
N ARG A 39 3.79 -6.22 34.74
CA ARG A 39 3.27 -6.85 35.98
C ARG A 39 4.19 -7.95 36.56
N LYS A 40 5.12 -8.50 35.78
CA LYS A 40 6.01 -9.60 36.16
C LYS A 40 7.40 -9.18 36.67
N LYS A 41 7.66 -7.88 36.91
CA LYS A 41 8.85 -7.45 37.69
C LYS A 41 8.45 -7.31 39.14
N PRO A 42 8.82 -8.26 40.03
CA PRO A 42 8.68 -8.04 41.45
C PRO A 42 9.66 -6.93 41.84
N SER A 43 9.18 -5.96 42.59
CA SER A 43 10.01 -4.99 43.24
C SER A 43 10.93 -5.71 44.25
N LYS A 44 12.24 -5.62 44.06
CA LYS A 44 13.20 -5.97 45.10
C LYS A 44 13.13 -4.86 46.16
N GLY A 45 12.51 -5.15 47.28
CA GLY A 45 12.46 -4.26 48.43
C GLY A 45 11.72 -4.99 49.54
N GLY A 46 12.44 -5.37 50.59
CA GLY A 46 11.94 -6.11 51.73
C GLY A 46 10.95 -5.35 52.60
N GLY A 47 10.12 -6.07 53.29
CA GLY A 47 9.18 -5.56 54.27
C GLY A 47 8.13 -6.63 54.57
N GLN A 48 8.33 -7.37 55.65
CA GLN A 48 7.33 -8.23 56.29
C GLN A 48 6.11 -7.41 56.71
N GLY A 49 4.90 -7.94 56.49
CA GLY A 49 3.68 -7.33 56.99
C GLY A 49 2.44 -8.08 56.56
N LEU A 50 2.01 -9.00 57.43
CA LEU A 50 0.66 -9.46 57.75
C LEU A 50 -0.47 -9.47 56.70
N VAL A 51 -0.99 -10.65 56.46
CA VAL A 51 -2.26 -10.96 55.81
C VAL A 51 -3.43 -10.63 56.74
N PRO A 52 -4.53 -10.11 56.25
CA PRO A 52 -5.85 -10.42 56.74
C PRO A 52 -6.80 -10.95 55.64
N PRO A 53 -7.92 -11.58 56.07
CA PRO A 53 -8.60 -12.60 55.31
C PRO A 53 -9.67 -12.09 54.35
N ALA A 54 -10.15 -13.04 53.52
CA ALA A 54 -11.26 -12.89 52.57
C ALA A 54 -12.55 -12.39 53.22
N GLY A 55 -13.25 -11.55 52.50
CA GLY A 55 -14.59 -11.13 52.88
C GLY A 55 -15.28 -10.24 51.81
N THR A 56 -16.28 -10.83 51.14
CA THR A 56 -17.54 -10.27 50.68
C THR A 56 -17.59 -9.13 49.64
N SER A 57 -18.30 -9.45 48.59
CA SER A 57 -19.00 -8.63 47.61
C SER A 57 -19.71 -7.39 48.23
N ALA A 58 -19.53 -6.25 47.58
CA ALA A 58 -20.49 -5.15 47.63
C ALA A 58 -20.45 -4.42 46.29
N GLU A 59 -21.56 -4.45 45.63
CA GLU A 59 -21.92 -3.58 44.51
C GLU A 59 -22.12 -2.18 45.08
N GLU A 60 -21.32 -1.21 44.62
CA GLU A 60 -21.61 0.22 44.84
C GLU A 60 -21.95 0.85 43.51
N GLU A 61 -23.25 1.12 43.33
CA GLU A 61 -23.75 2.13 42.42
C GLU A 61 -23.20 3.49 42.87
N VAL A 62 -22.42 4.15 42.03
CA VAL A 62 -22.11 5.57 42.20
C VAL A 62 -22.63 6.33 41.00
N SER A 63 -23.83 6.90 41.18
CA SER A 63 -24.27 8.10 40.48
C SER A 63 -23.38 9.26 40.90
N GLY A 64 -22.63 9.84 39.93
CA GLY A 64 -21.80 11.01 40.20
C GLY A 64 -21.43 11.69 38.89
N THR A 65 -22.11 12.80 38.58
CA THR A 65 -21.68 13.85 37.67
C THR A 65 -20.23 14.23 37.98
N GLY A 66 -19.29 13.71 37.17
CA GLY A 66 -17.87 13.96 37.38
C GLY A 66 -17.18 14.31 36.06
N ALA A 67 -16.52 15.46 36.08
CA ALA A 67 -15.59 15.87 35.02
C ALA A 67 -14.72 14.69 34.57
N GLU A 68 -14.74 14.34 33.29
CA GLU A 68 -13.89 13.28 32.71
C GLU A 68 -12.44 13.53 33.17
N ALA A 69 -11.91 12.69 34.01
CA ALA A 69 -10.51 12.72 34.43
C ALA A 69 -9.67 12.59 33.14
N LYS A 70 -8.97 13.67 32.77
CA LYS A 70 -8.14 13.70 31.55
C LYS A 70 -7.07 12.63 31.68
N VAL A 71 -7.28 11.52 30.97
CA VAL A 71 -6.28 10.45 30.87
C VAL A 71 -4.98 11.05 30.31
N PRO A 72 -3.84 10.91 30.99
CA PRO A 72 -2.58 11.51 30.53
C PRO A 72 -2.14 10.94 29.19
N ASN A 73 -1.64 11.80 28.29
CA ASN A 73 -1.12 11.39 26.99
C ASN A 73 0.09 10.46 27.17
N LYS A 74 0.15 9.36 26.41
CA LYS A 74 1.22 8.34 26.51
C LYS A 74 1.69 7.85 25.15
N GLY A 75 3.00 7.58 25.05
CA GLY A 75 3.59 6.94 23.88
C GLY A 75 3.93 7.90 22.74
N THR A 76 4.48 7.34 21.66
CA THR A 76 4.94 8.09 20.49
C THR A 76 4.25 7.56 19.24
N LEU A 77 3.61 8.45 18.51
CA LEU A 77 3.03 8.18 17.19
C LEU A 77 4.00 8.70 16.12
N LYS A 78 4.46 7.84 15.24
CA LYS A 78 5.26 8.21 14.05
C LYS A 78 4.36 8.11 12.84
N VAL A 79 4.39 9.12 11.99
CA VAL A 79 3.57 9.16 10.76
C VAL A 79 4.44 9.50 9.56
N ASP A 80 4.22 8.77 8.48
CA ASP A 80 4.89 9.02 7.20
C ASP A 80 4.09 8.37 6.06
N ALA A 81 4.40 8.74 4.82
CA ALA A 81 3.76 8.17 3.65
C ALA A 81 4.75 7.42 2.76
N THR A 82 4.25 6.36 2.15
CA THR A 82 5.01 5.62 1.14
C THR A 82 4.11 5.27 -0.05
N VAL A 83 4.69 4.73 -1.11
CA VAL A 83 3.95 4.18 -2.25
C VAL A 83 4.18 2.68 -2.31
N ALA A 84 3.10 1.93 -2.54
CA ALA A 84 3.12 0.54 -2.93
C ALA A 84 2.96 0.44 -4.45
N PRO A 85 4.05 0.24 -5.20
CA PRO A 85 4.01 0.17 -6.65
C PRO A 85 3.19 -1.03 -7.12
N GLN A 86 2.38 -0.82 -8.16
CA GLN A 86 1.75 -1.91 -8.91
C GLN A 86 2.73 -2.51 -9.90
N HIS A 87 2.55 -3.80 -10.19
CA HIS A 87 3.28 -4.49 -11.23
C HIS A 87 2.88 -3.99 -12.62
N VAL A 88 3.38 -2.83 -13.00
CA VAL A 88 3.13 -2.19 -14.30
C VAL A 88 4.44 -1.80 -14.95
N GLY A 89 4.58 -2.09 -16.24
CA GLY A 89 5.71 -1.57 -17.01
C GLY A 89 5.66 -0.05 -17.09
N TYR A 90 6.82 0.61 -17.16
CA TYR A 90 6.88 2.07 -17.24
C TYR A 90 6.01 2.60 -18.39
N PRO A 91 4.98 3.42 -18.11
CA PRO A 91 4.01 3.87 -19.11
C PRO A 91 4.58 5.03 -19.92
N THR A 92 4.91 4.77 -21.18
CA THR A 92 5.13 5.84 -22.16
C THR A 92 3.87 6.04 -23.00
N ASP A 93 3.57 7.27 -23.43
CA ASP A 93 2.37 7.57 -24.23
C ASP A 93 2.30 6.71 -25.50
N THR A 94 3.43 6.54 -26.17
CA THR A 94 3.51 5.74 -27.40
C THR A 94 3.25 4.26 -27.15
N ARG A 95 3.72 3.71 -26.01
CA ARG A 95 3.45 2.32 -25.60
C ARG A 95 1.98 2.12 -25.28
N LEU A 96 1.40 3.00 -24.48
CA LEU A 96 -0.03 2.93 -24.12
C LEU A 96 -0.93 2.99 -25.37
N LEU A 97 -0.62 3.90 -26.29
CA LEU A 97 -1.37 3.99 -27.55
C LEU A 97 -1.19 2.77 -28.43
N ALA A 98 0.01 2.17 -28.47
CA ALA A 98 0.25 0.93 -29.20
C ALA A 98 -0.50 -0.26 -28.60
N GLU A 99 -0.54 -0.37 -27.28
CA GLU A 99 -1.34 -1.38 -26.56
C GLU A 99 -2.84 -1.17 -26.80
N ALA A 100 -3.34 0.06 -26.70
CA ALA A 100 -4.73 0.39 -26.98
C ALA A 100 -5.13 0.03 -28.42
N ARG A 101 -4.24 0.31 -29.38
CA ARG A 101 -4.45 -0.07 -30.78
C ARG A 101 -4.52 -1.59 -30.95
N GLN A 102 -3.64 -2.35 -30.31
CA GLN A 102 -3.66 -3.82 -30.36
C GLN A 102 -4.97 -4.38 -29.78
N TYR A 103 -5.38 -3.91 -28.61
CA TYR A 103 -6.68 -4.31 -28.04
C TYR A 103 -7.86 -3.92 -28.92
N SER A 104 -7.82 -2.75 -29.56
CA SER A 104 -8.88 -2.34 -30.50
C SER A 104 -8.93 -3.25 -31.74
N GLU A 105 -7.80 -3.76 -32.22
CA GLU A 105 -7.72 -4.73 -33.29
C GLU A 105 -8.31 -6.09 -32.89
N GLU A 106 -8.03 -6.57 -31.66
CA GLU A 106 -8.61 -7.79 -31.10
C GLU A 106 -10.13 -7.67 -30.94
N LEU A 107 -10.63 -6.51 -30.53
CA LEU A 107 -12.07 -6.25 -30.43
C LEU A 107 -12.76 -6.23 -31.77
N ILE A 108 -12.15 -5.63 -32.79
CA ILE A 108 -12.64 -5.67 -34.17
C ILE A 108 -12.66 -7.12 -34.68
N ASP A 109 -11.62 -7.91 -34.40
CA ASP A 109 -11.56 -9.32 -34.82
C ASP A 109 -12.68 -10.15 -34.17
N LYS A 110 -13.03 -9.87 -32.93
CA LYS A 110 -14.15 -10.51 -32.22
C LYS A 110 -15.52 -10.12 -32.82
N LEU A 111 -15.69 -8.86 -33.21
CA LEU A 111 -16.92 -8.41 -33.84
C LEU A 111 -17.08 -9.01 -35.23
N TYR A 112 -16.00 -9.27 -35.94
CA TYR A 112 -16.01 -9.81 -37.30
C TYR A 112 -16.30 -11.32 -37.32
N LYS A 113 -17.10 -11.87 -36.51
CA LYS A 113 -17.48 -13.28 -36.60
C LYS A 113 -18.66 -13.48 -37.57
N GLY A 114 -18.43 -14.33 -38.58
CA GLY A 114 -19.43 -15.07 -39.32
C GLY A 114 -20.43 -14.26 -40.18
N GLY A 115 -20.12 -14.01 -41.44
CA GLY A 115 -21.12 -13.76 -42.49
C GLY A 115 -21.82 -12.39 -42.50
N LEU A 116 -21.71 -11.59 -41.46
CA LEU A 116 -22.37 -10.28 -41.36
C LEU A 116 -21.69 -9.19 -42.19
N TRP A 117 -20.43 -9.36 -42.53
CA TRP A 117 -19.64 -8.43 -43.34
C TRP A 117 -19.01 -9.12 -44.52
N GLN A 118 -19.16 -8.54 -45.71
CA GLN A 118 -18.54 -9.06 -46.92
C GLN A 118 -17.00 -9.10 -46.84
N LYS A 119 -16.40 -8.10 -46.22
CA LYS A 119 -14.94 -7.99 -46.04
C LYS A 119 -14.58 -7.52 -44.66
N LYS A 120 -13.49 -8.10 -44.08
CA LYS A 120 -12.94 -7.68 -42.83
C LYS A 120 -12.39 -6.25 -42.93
N PRO A 121 -12.75 -5.34 -41.99
CA PRO A 121 -12.23 -3.97 -41.98
C PRO A 121 -10.71 -3.92 -41.90
N ARG A 122 -10.08 -3.03 -42.67
CA ARG A 122 -8.63 -2.84 -42.65
C ARG A 122 -8.20 -2.10 -41.38
N THR A 123 -7.36 -2.72 -40.48
CA THR A 123 -6.83 -2.13 -39.27
C THR A 123 -5.40 -1.60 -39.43
N TYR A 124 -4.75 -1.87 -40.54
CA TYR A 124 -3.35 -1.52 -40.82
C TYR A 124 -2.35 -2.01 -39.76
N ARG A 125 -2.68 -3.09 -39.03
CA ARG A 125 -1.92 -3.60 -37.89
C ARG A 125 -0.44 -3.85 -38.14
N ARG A 126 -0.10 -4.41 -39.33
CA ARG A 126 1.30 -4.68 -39.70
C ARG A 126 2.11 -3.38 -39.83
N GLN A 127 1.58 -2.39 -40.50
CA GLN A 127 2.22 -1.07 -40.68
C GLN A 127 2.36 -0.33 -39.36
N ALA A 128 1.28 -0.26 -38.58
CA ALA A 128 1.28 0.40 -37.28
C ALA A 128 2.27 -0.22 -36.28
N ARG A 129 2.38 -1.58 -36.32
CA ARG A 129 3.38 -2.30 -35.49
C ARG A 129 4.81 -2.03 -35.99
N LYS A 130 5.06 -2.05 -37.31
CA LYS A 130 6.38 -1.73 -37.86
C LYS A 130 6.85 -0.34 -37.45
N GLU A 131 5.98 0.66 -37.59
CA GLU A 131 6.28 2.05 -37.21
C GLU A 131 6.52 2.21 -35.69
N TYR A 132 5.73 1.53 -34.84
CA TYR A 132 5.94 1.52 -33.41
C TYR A 132 7.27 0.89 -33.02
N LEU A 133 7.61 -0.27 -33.60
CA LEU A 133 8.88 -0.96 -33.32
C LEU A 133 10.09 -0.16 -33.78
N ALA A 134 10.00 0.48 -34.95
CA ALA A 134 11.05 1.37 -35.44
C ALA A 134 11.28 2.58 -34.51
N PHE A 135 10.21 3.10 -33.90
CA PHE A 135 10.32 4.15 -32.90
C PHE A 135 10.88 3.64 -31.56
N SER A 136 10.41 2.49 -31.07
CA SER A 136 10.78 1.95 -29.75
C SER A 136 12.26 1.55 -29.65
N LYS A 137 12.92 1.26 -30.77
CA LYS A 137 14.37 0.99 -30.83
C LYS A 137 15.24 2.22 -30.64
N LYS A 138 14.68 3.44 -30.72
CA LYS A 138 15.45 4.67 -30.57
C LYS A 138 15.77 4.93 -29.09
N ARG A 139 17.04 4.97 -28.73
CA ARG A 139 17.50 5.12 -27.31
C ARG A 139 17.14 6.47 -26.70
N ALA A 140 17.27 7.58 -27.46
CA ALA A 140 17.00 8.93 -26.97
C ALA A 140 16.31 9.76 -28.09
N PRO A 141 14.99 9.52 -28.38
CA PRO A 141 14.33 10.20 -29.45
C PRO A 141 14.11 11.68 -29.13
N LYS A 142 14.32 12.57 -30.13
CA LYS A 142 14.01 14.00 -30.02
C LYS A 142 12.51 14.23 -29.77
N LYS A 143 12.14 15.32 -29.09
CA LYS A 143 10.73 15.67 -28.75
C LYS A 143 9.81 15.62 -29.97
N GLN A 144 10.26 16.13 -31.13
CA GLN A 144 9.51 16.10 -32.37
C GLN A 144 9.23 14.65 -32.85
N THR A 145 10.24 13.79 -32.80
CA THR A 145 10.09 12.36 -33.16
C THR A 145 9.09 11.65 -32.27
N VAL A 146 9.11 11.92 -30.95
CA VAL A 146 8.12 11.39 -29.99
C VAL A 146 6.72 11.90 -30.34
N ARG A 147 6.56 13.22 -30.64
CA ARG A 147 5.27 13.79 -31.04
C ARG A 147 4.73 13.16 -32.32
N GLN A 148 5.59 12.96 -33.32
CA GLN A 148 5.21 12.31 -34.57
C GLN A 148 4.77 10.86 -34.37
N ALA A 149 5.53 10.08 -33.59
CA ALA A 149 5.22 8.68 -33.27
C ALA A 149 3.88 8.56 -32.53
N ARG A 150 3.63 9.44 -31.54
CA ARG A 150 2.36 9.52 -30.82
C ARG A 150 1.21 9.86 -31.77
N GLY A 151 1.37 10.86 -32.62
CA GLY A 151 0.36 11.27 -33.61
C GLY A 151 0.03 10.13 -34.60
N LYS A 152 1.01 9.34 -35.02
CA LYS A 152 0.78 8.16 -35.88
C LYS A 152 -0.09 7.11 -35.18
N GLN A 153 0.24 6.73 -33.91
CA GLN A 153 -0.53 5.76 -33.14
C GLN A 153 -1.96 6.28 -32.86
N LEU A 154 -2.14 7.57 -32.55
CA LEU A 154 -3.46 8.20 -32.40
C LEU A 154 -4.32 8.06 -33.67
N ARG A 155 -3.74 8.28 -34.86
CA ARG A 155 -4.48 8.12 -36.13
C ARG A 155 -4.93 6.68 -36.37
N TYR A 156 -4.09 5.70 -36.07
CA TYR A 156 -4.48 4.29 -36.17
C TYR A 156 -5.60 3.95 -35.16
N LEU A 157 -5.46 4.37 -33.92
CA LEU A 157 -6.47 4.12 -32.89
C LEU A 157 -7.80 4.81 -33.21
N ARG A 158 -7.79 6.06 -33.66
CA ARG A 158 -9.00 6.78 -34.12
C ARG A 158 -9.76 6.00 -35.20
N ARG A 159 -9.02 5.48 -36.16
CA ARG A 159 -9.62 4.66 -37.23
C ARG A 159 -10.26 3.39 -36.69
N ASN A 160 -9.56 2.68 -35.84
CA ASN A 160 -10.08 1.47 -35.20
C ASN A 160 -11.33 1.75 -34.37
N LEU A 161 -11.33 2.81 -33.54
CA LEU A 161 -12.50 3.23 -32.77
C LEU A 161 -13.70 3.54 -33.68
N LYS A 162 -13.47 4.32 -34.76
CA LYS A 162 -14.53 4.63 -35.73
C LYS A 162 -15.06 3.36 -36.42
N THR A 163 -14.20 2.41 -36.73
CA THR A 163 -14.59 1.11 -37.31
C THR A 163 -15.43 0.30 -36.33
N MET A 164 -15.01 0.23 -35.03
CA MET A 164 -15.76 -0.52 -34.02
C MET A 164 -17.15 0.08 -33.78
N HIS A 165 -17.29 1.40 -33.72
CA HIS A 165 -18.61 2.04 -33.58
C HIS A 165 -19.50 1.67 -34.75
N LYS A 166 -19.02 1.81 -36.01
CA LYS A 166 -19.79 1.43 -37.17
C LYS A 166 -20.23 -0.05 -37.17
N MET A 167 -19.34 -0.94 -36.66
CA MET A 167 -19.67 -2.36 -36.53
C MET A 167 -20.73 -2.60 -35.46
N LEU A 168 -20.67 -1.90 -34.35
CA LEU A 168 -21.66 -1.99 -33.27
C LEU A 168 -23.01 -1.43 -33.72
N ASP A 169 -23.05 -0.28 -34.40
CA ASP A 169 -24.26 0.34 -34.96
C ASP A 169 -24.93 -0.60 -35.95
N MET A 170 -24.15 -1.29 -36.81
CA MET A 170 -24.69 -2.28 -37.75
C MET A 170 -25.26 -3.53 -37.06
N LEU A 171 -24.66 -3.98 -35.96
CA LEU A 171 -25.19 -5.10 -35.18
C LEU A 171 -26.49 -4.72 -34.50
N GLU A 172 -26.52 -3.52 -33.90
CA GLU A 172 -27.72 -2.97 -33.26
C GLU A 172 -28.86 -2.83 -34.26
N ALA A 173 -28.61 -2.26 -35.43
CA ALA A 173 -29.62 -2.13 -36.52
C ALA A 173 -30.17 -3.48 -36.99
N LYS A 174 -29.44 -4.58 -36.79
CA LYS A 174 -29.88 -5.95 -37.12
C LYS A 174 -30.46 -6.70 -35.91
N GLY A 175 -30.55 -6.08 -34.74
CA GLY A 175 -30.98 -6.74 -33.51
C GLY A 175 -30.05 -7.84 -32.99
N ILE A 176 -28.77 -7.82 -33.42
CA ILE A 176 -27.80 -8.86 -33.09
C ILE A 176 -26.90 -8.36 -31.92
N ALA A 177 -26.91 -9.11 -30.82
CA ALA A 177 -26.04 -8.82 -29.72
C ALA A 177 -24.56 -9.08 -30.08
N PRO A 178 -23.63 -8.15 -29.76
CA PRO A 178 -22.19 -8.38 -29.91
C PRO A 178 -21.71 -9.59 -29.14
N SER A 179 -20.83 -10.40 -29.69
CA SER A 179 -20.23 -11.58 -29.01
C SER A 179 -19.17 -11.21 -27.97
N TRP A 180 -19.25 -10.01 -27.43
CA TRP A 180 -18.29 -9.50 -26.44
C TRP A 180 -18.67 -9.91 -25.03
N GLN A 181 -17.66 -10.23 -24.23
CA GLN A 181 -17.80 -10.39 -22.79
C GLN A 181 -17.76 -9.03 -22.08
N HIS A 182 -18.22 -8.98 -20.83
CA HIS A 182 -18.16 -7.78 -20.00
C HIS A 182 -16.76 -7.10 -19.98
N ARG A 183 -15.69 -7.90 -19.96
CA ARG A 183 -14.31 -7.43 -20.04
C ARG A 183 -13.98 -6.70 -21.35
N ASP A 184 -14.59 -7.07 -22.45
CA ASP A 184 -14.34 -6.44 -23.74
C ASP A 184 -14.97 -5.06 -23.79
N TRP A 185 -16.17 -4.89 -23.24
CA TRP A 185 -16.83 -3.60 -23.04
C TRP A 185 -16.03 -2.67 -22.13
N GLN A 186 -15.56 -3.18 -20.99
CA GLN A 186 -14.67 -2.40 -20.11
C GLN A 186 -13.41 -1.93 -20.84
N ARG A 187 -12.80 -2.79 -21.65
CA ARG A 187 -11.62 -2.42 -22.45
C ARG A 187 -11.94 -1.33 -23.46
N LEU A 188 -13.07 -1.41 -24.14
CA LEU A 188 -13.50 -0.37 -25.09
C LEU A 188 -13.59 0.98 -24.39
N TRP A 189 -14.27 1.07 -23.25
CA TRP A 189 -14.42 2.33 -22.52
C TRP A 189 -13.09 2.90 -22.05
N VAL A 190 -12.21 2.06 -21.53
CA VAL A 190 -10.85 2.49 -21.12
C VAL A 190 -10.05 2.99 -22.33
N ILE A 191 -10.14 2.34 -23.48
CA ILE A 191 -9.42 2.73 -24.70
C ILE A 191 -9.98 4.04 -25.25
N GLN A 192 -11.28 4.25 -25.22
CA GLN A 192 -11.92 5.50 -25.64
C GLN A 192 -11.47 6.68 -24.77
N GLU A 193 -11.49 6.50 -23.44
CA GLU A 193 -11.03 7.54 -22.53
C GLU A 193 -9.52 7.79 -22.65
N LEU A 194 -8.71 6.73 -22.81
CA LEU A 194 -7.28 6.86 -23.07
C LEU A 194 -7.03 7.64 -24.37
N TYR A 195 -7.79 7.34 -25.43
CA TYR A 195 -7.69 8.07 -26.69
C TYR A 195 -8.03 9.54 -26.49
N ARG A 196 -9.13 9.86 -25.82
CA ARG A 196 -9.54 11.25 -25.51
C ARG A 196 -8.44 12.01 -24.77
N GLN A 197 -7.89 11.41 -23.70
CA GLN A 197 -6.81 12.02 -22.92
C GLN A 197 -5.55 12.26 -23.74
N GLN A 198 -5.14 11.27 -24.52
CA GLN A 198 -3.93 11.36 -25.34
C GLN A 198 -4.09 12.32 -26.54
N ASP A 199 -5.28 12.42 -27.10
CA ASP A 199 -5.59 13.36 -28.20
C ASP A 199 -5.54 14.81 -27.70
N ILE A 200 -6.14 15.10 -26.55
CA ILE A 200 -6.05 16.42 -25.87
C ILE A 200 -4.60 16.77 -25.59
N MET A 201 -3.84 15.88 -24.95
CA MET A 201 -2.42 16.10 -24.63
C MET A 201 -1.57 16.29 -25.91
N HIS A 202 -1.93 15.63 -27.00
CA HIS A 202 -1.22 15.77 -28.27
C HIS A 202 -1.50 17.08 -28.98
N ARG A 203 -2.77 17.50 -29.03
CA ARG A 203 -3.20 18.76 -29.64
C ARG A 203 -2.64 19.97 -28.88
N ASP A 204 -2.86 20.01 -27.57
CA ASP A 204 -2.52 21.14 -26.72
C ASP A 204 -1.04 21.17 -26.31
N GLY A 205 -0.26 20.16 -26.63
CA GLY A 205 1.13 20.03 -26.18
C GLY A 205 1.28 19.80 -24.67
N ARG A 206 0.19 19.53 -23.95
CA ARG A 206 0.19 19.33 -22.49
C ARG A 206 0.83 18.01 -22.13
N ARG A 207 1.47 17.97 -20.94
CA ARG A 207 2.07 16.76 -20.38
C ARG A 207 1.27 16.17 -19.22
N ARG A 208 0.27 16.91 -18.71
CA ARG A 208 -0.56 16.53 -17.56
C ARG A 208 -2.02 16.61 -17.96
N ILE A 209 -2.78 15.66 -17.44
CA ILE A 209 -4.24 15.63 -17.52
C ILE A 209 -4.74 14.95 -16.25
N ASP A 210 -5.89 15.37 -15.74
CA ASP A 210 -6.49 14.78 -14.55
C ASP A 210 -6.92 13.34 -14.83
N ASN A 211 -6.87 12.51 -13.81
CA ASN A 211 -7.22 11.08 -13.87
C ASN A 211 -6.51 10.30 -14.99
N ARG A 212 -5.26 10.70 -15.30
CA ARG A 212 -4.48 10.11 -16.39
C ARG A 212 -4.39 8.60 -16.28
N ILE A 213 -4.83 7.91 -17.32
CA ILE A 213 -4.68 6.47 -17.47
C ILE A 213 -3.21 6.15 -17.82
N VAL A 214 -2.58 5.30 -17.03
CA VAL A 214 -1.19 4.83 -17.22
C VAL A 214 -1.09 3.35 -17.51
N ASN A 215 -2.19 2.61 -17.33
CA ASN A 215 -2.29 1.18 -17.67
C ASN A 215 -3.72 0.85 -18.08
N ILE A 216 -3.88 0.13 -19.20
CA ILE A 216 -5.21 -0.21 -19.75
C ILE A 216 -5.89 -1.30 -18.91
N ALA A 217 -5.11 -2.27 -18.41
CA ALA A 217 -5.64 -3.35 -17.56
C ALA A 217 -5.96 -2.89 -16.14
N GLN A 218 -5.37 -1.76 -15.71
CA GLN A 218 -5.51 -1.19 -14.36
C GLN A 218 -5.73 0.32 -14.46
N PRO A 219 -6.89 0.78 -14.98
CA PRO A 219 -7.14 2.19 -15.27
C PRO A 219 -7.24 3.07 -14.01
N TYR A 220 -7.35 2.47 -12.84
CA TYR A 220 -7.37 3.14 -11.54
C TYR A 220 -5.98 3.56 -11.03
N VAL A 221 -4.89 2.97 -11.57
CA VAL A 221 -3.53 3.32 -11.18
C VAL A 221 -3.17 4.71 -11.68
N ARG A 222 -2.58 5.51 -10.80
CA ARG A 222 -2.19 6.90 -11.08
C ARG A 222 -0.69 7.10 -10.93
N PRO A 223 -0.09 8.09 -11.62
CA PRO A 223 1.27 8.51 -11.39
C PRO A 223 1.37 9.29 -10.07
N ILE A 224 2.18 8.82 -9.13
CA ILE A 224 2.45 9.49 -7.86
C ILE A 224 3.85 10.10 -7.93
N GLN A 225 3.94 11.41 -7.81
CA GLN A 225 5.22 12.11 -7.80
C GLN A 225 5.85 12.04 -6.41
N ARG A 226 7.11 11.60 -6.36
CA ARG A 226 7.87 11.47 -5.12
C ARG A 226 9.12 12.29 -5.20
N GLY A 227 9.31 13.41 -5.09
CA GLY A 227 10.49 14.29 -5.06
C GLY A 227 11.90 13.69 -4.83
N LYS A 228 12.05 12.35 -4.92
CA LYS A 228 13.32 11.66 -4.71
C LYS A 228 14.18 11.64 -5.99
N ALA A 229 15.48 11.85 -5.84
CA ALA A 229 16.44 11.68 -6.91
C ALA A 229 16.40 10.23 -7.45
N GLY A 230 16.36 10.04 -8.75
CA GLY A 230 16.35 8.73 -9.42
C GLY A 230 14.95 8.27 -9.88
N LYS A 231 14.01 8.03 -8.99
CA LYS A 231 12.62 7.64 -9.35
C LYS A 231 11.65 8.78 -9.03
N LYS A 232 11.44 9.68 -9.97
CA LYS A 232 10.57 10.86 -9.80
C LYS A 232 9.08 10.51 -9.72
N THR A 233 8.66 9.40 -10.32
CA THR A 233 7.25 8.98 -10.40
C THR A 233 7.15 7.48 -10.13
N GLU A 234 6.27 7.11 -9.22
CA GLU A 234 5.87 5.73 -8.94
C GLU A 234 4.40 5.53 -9.36
N PHE A 235 4.05 4.30 -9.75
CA PHE A 235 2.72 3.94 -10.24
C PHE A 235 2.12 2.90 -9.30
N GLY A 236 1.16 3.30 -8.46
CA GLY A 236 0.58 2.40 -7.46
C GLY A 236 -0.28 3.12 -6.44
N ALA A 237 -0.46 2.50 -5.28
CA ALA A 237 -1.22 3.09 -4.18
C ALA A 237 -0.32 3.94 -3.29
N LYS A 238 -0.77 5.14 -2.93
CA LYS A 238 -0.19 5.97 -1.88
C LYS A 238 -0.74 5.52 -0.54
N LEU A 239 0.15 5.26 0.40
CA LEU A 239 -0.15 4.81 1.75
C LEU A 239 0.20 5.92 2.73
N ASN A 240 -0.75 6.32 3.56
CA ASN A 240 -0.47 7.12 4.74
C ASN A 240 -0.47 6.18 5.94
N MET A 241 0.63 6.11 6.65
CA MET A 241 0.87 5.09 7.67
C MET A 241 1.25 5.72 9.00
N SER A 242 0.82 5.05 10.05
CA SER A 242 1.27 5.31 11.42
C SER A 242 2.07 4.13 11.96
N GLU A 243 3.03 4.44 12.79
CA GLU A 243 3.85 3.45 13.51
C GLU A 243 3.88 3.77 15.00
N THR A 244 3.66 2.76 15.82
CA THR A 244 3.73 2.84 17.28
C THR A 244 4.53 1.64 17.79
N GLU A 245 5.68 1.91 18.40
CA GLU A 245 6.55 0.89 19.00
C GLU A 245 6.90 -0.26 18.07
N GLY A 246 7.07 0.06 16.79
CA GLY A 246 7.44 -0.87 15.72
C GLY A 246 6.28 -1.65 15.10
N PHE A 247 5.03 -1.38 15.49
CA PHE A 247 3.83 -1.87 14.83
C PHE A 247 3.30 -0.81 13.87
N VAL A 248 2.88 -1.21 12.69
CA VAL A 248 2.43 -0.30 11.63
C VAL A 248 0.94 -0.44 11.35
N ARG A 249 0.32 0.66 10.94
CA ARG A 249 -1.07 0.72 10.52
C ARG A 249 -1.18 1.55 9.25
N ALA A 250 -1.92 1.06 8.25
CA ALA A 250 -2.31 1.87 7.10
C ALA A 250 -3.58 2.65 7.46
N ASP A 251 -3.45 3.93 7.65
CA ASP A 251 -4.58 4.80 7.97
C ASP A 251 -5.35 5.19 6.71
N GLN A 252 -4.63 5.41 5.62
CA GLN A 252 -5.19 5.68 4.30
C GLN A 252 -4.45 4.92 3.20
N ILE A 253 -5.20 4.30 2.30
CA ILE A 253 -4.71 3.67 1.07
C ILE A 253 -5.51 4.27 -0.07
N SER A 254 -4.85 4.93 -1.02
CA SER A 254 -5.49 5.51 -2.20
C SER A 254 -4.61 5.37 -3.43
N PHE A 255 -5.23 5.17 -4.59
CA PHE A 255 -4.54 5.25 -5.87
C PHE A 255 -4.46 6.69 -6.39
N ASP A 256 -5.31 7.57 -5.89
CA ASP A 256 -5.22 8.99 -6.15
C ASP A 256 -4.22 9.65 -5.20
N ASN A 257 -3.49 10.64 -5.71
CA ASN A 257 -2.57 11.40 -4.88
C ASN A 257 -3.35 12.31 -3.93
N PHE A 258 -3.00 12.28 -2.65
CA PHE A 258 -3.60 13.09 -1.61
C PHE A 258 -2.54 13.86 -0.83
N ASN A 259 -2.95 14.95 -0.17
CA ASN A 259 -2.09 15.67 0.77
C ASN A 259 -2.05 14.94 2.10
N GLU A 260 -0.88 14.49 2.50
CA GLU A 260 -0.63 13.70 3.71
C GLU A 260 -0.99 14.47 4.98
N GLY A 261 -0.72 15.79 5.00
CA GLY A 261 -0.98 16.64 6.15
C GLY A 261 -2.46 16.72 6.55
N GLY A 262 -3.39 16.48 5.62
CA GLY A 262 -4.83 16.47 5.89
C GLY A 262 -5.28 15.30 6.79
N PHE A 263 -4.49 14.25 6.90
CA PHE A 263 -4.85 13.03 7.62
C PHE A 263 -4.24 12.92 9.02
N LEU A 264 -3.37 13.85 9.44
CA LEU A 264 -2.66 13.76 10.72
C LEU A 264 -3.64 13.64 11.89
N MET A 265 -4.66 14.46 11.94
CA MET A 265 -5.59 14.45 13.08
C MET A 265 -6.43 13.18 13.10
N SER A 266 -6.84 12.64 11.97
CA SER A 266 -7.51 11.33 11.91
C SER A 266 -6.61 10.17 12.39
N GLN A 267 -5.29 10.25 12.15
CA GLN A 267 -4.32 9.30 12.67
C GLN A 267 -4.16 9.41 14.20
N VAL A 268 -4.19 10.62 14.74
CA VAL A 268 -4.16 10.88 16.19
C VAL A 268 -5.44 10.35 16.86
N GLU A 269 -6.62 10.56 16.27
CA GLU A 269 -7.87 10.00 16.79
C GLU A 269 -7.91 8.47 16.70
N ALA A 270 -7.40 7.90 15.62
CA ALA A 270 -7.26 6.45 15.48
C ALA A 270 -6.32 5.85 16.54
N TYR A 271 -5.26 6.57 16.90
CA TYR A 271 -4.38 6.19 18.01
C TYR A 271 -5.15 6.16 19.34
N LYS A 272 -5.94 7.22 19.64
CA LYS A 272 -6.79 7.27 20.85
C LYS A 272 -7.79 6.10 20.87
N ALA A 273 -8.45 5.83 19.76
CA ALA A 273 -9.42 4.73 19.66
C ALA A 273 -8.78 3.34 19.92
N LEU A 274 -7.53 3.13 19.51
CA LEU A 274 -6.80 1.87 19.74
C LEU A 274 -6.25 1.76 21.16
N PHE A 275 -5.73 2.85 21.72
CA PHE A 275 -4.97 2.82 22.96
C PHE A 275 -5.71 3.42 24.15
N GLY A 276 -6.82 4.13 23.95
CA GLY A 276 -7.63 4.75 25.01
C GLY A 276 -7.07 6.09 25.52
N TYR A 277 -5.97 6.60 24.95
CA TYR A 277 -5.34 7.88 25.27
C TYR A 277 -4.66 8.48 24.05
N TYR A 278 -4.43 9.79 24.05
CA TYR A 278 -3.68 10.45 22.99
C TYR A 278 -2.18 10.16 23.07
N PRO A 279 -1.42 10.24 21.96
CA PRO A 279 0.03 10.16 22.01
C PRO A 279 0.61 11.37 22.75
N GLU A 280 1.68 11.18 23.52
CA GLU A 280 2.46 12.27 24.13
C GLU A 280 3.26 13.03 23.07
N LEU A 281 3.78 12.30 22.06
CA LEU A 281 4.66 12.83 21.04
C LEU A 281 4.26 12.33 19.67
N VAL A 282 4.13 13.26 18.70
CA VAL A 282 3.96 12.97 17.29
C VAL A 282 5.26 13.29 16.54
N LEU A 283 5.82 12.28 15.89
CA LEU A 283 6.98 12.38 15.00
C LEU A 283 6.51 12.33 13.54
N ALA A 284 6.59 13.45 12.86
CA ALA A 284 6.08 13.62 11.51
C ALA A 284 7.03 14.45 10.65
N ASP A 285 6.95 14.29 9.34
CA ASP A 285 7.64 15.19 8.41
C ASP A 285 6.96 16.57 8.37
N ARG A 286 7.69 17.56 7.84
CA ARG A 286 7.24 18.95 7.78
C ARG A 286 5.88 19.11 7.06
N ILE A 287 5.59 18.28 6.07
CA ILE A 287 4.34 18.31 5.30
C ILE A 287 3.09 18.07 6.17
N TYR A 288 3.23 17.25 7.23
CA TYR A 288 2.14 16.98 8.18
C TYR A 288 1.92 18.13 9.17
N LEU A 289 2.98 18.89 9.48
CA LEU A 289 2.99 19.88 10.55
C LEU A 289 2.60 21.27 10.07
N THR A 290 1.43 21.37 9.44
CA THR A 290 0.80 22.64 9.05
C THR A 290 0.45 23.49 10.28
N ARG A 291 0.22 24.78 10.11
CA ARG A 291 -0.22 25.66 11.20
C ARG A 291 -1.47 25.14 11.91
N LYS A 292 -2.47 24.67 11.13
CA LYS A 292 -3.72 24.08 11.62
C LYS A 292 -3.44 22.84 12.49
N ASN A 293 -2.66 21.91 11.98
CA ASN A 293 -2.34 20.68 12.71
C ASN A 293 -1.53 20.93 13.98
N ARG A 294 -0.59 21.86 13.96
CA ARG A 294 0.18 22.27 15.16
C ARG A 294 -0.71 22.84 16.24
N LYS A 295 -1.68 23.71 15.88
CA LYS A 295 -2.67 24.23 16.82
C LYS A 295 -3.49 23.07 17.43
N ALA A 296 -4.06 22.22 16.60
CA ALA A 296 -4.87 21.09 17.05
C ALA A 296 -4.10 20.09 17.97
N LEU A 297 -2.81 19.84 17.69
CA LEU A 297 -1.96 19.04 18.57
C LEU A 297 -1.72 19.74 19.91
N LYS A 298 -1.46 21.06 19.91
CA LYS A 298 -1.26 21.85 21.13
C LYS A 298 -2.51 21.87 22.00
N ASP A 299 -3.69 22.04 21.39
CA ASP A 299 -4.98 22.07 22.11
C ASP A 299 -5.25 20.73 22.83
N LYS A 300 -4.71 19.61 22.29
CA LYS A 300 -4.77 18.28 22.91
C LYS A 300 -3.59 17.94 23.82
N GLY A 301 -2.68 18.88 24.07
CA GLY A 301 -1.48 18.67 24.88
C GLY A 301 -0.45 17.72 24.27
N ILE A 302 -0.44 17.58 22.93
CA ILE A 302 0.43 16.64 22.20
C ILE A 302 1.66 17.40 21.69
N ARG A 303 2.86 16.93 22.07
CA ARG A 303 4.12 17.45 21.53
C ARG A 303 4.31 16.98 20.07
N ASN A 304 5.00 17.78 19.25
CA ASN A 304 5.41 17.40 17.92
C ASN A 304 6.90 17.68 17.67
N SER A 305 7.51 16.94 16.73
CA SER A 305 8.93 17.07 16.37
C SER A 305 9.25 18.27 15.48
N GLY A 306 8.26 19.08 15.10
CA GLY A 306 8.44 20.17 14.17
C GLY A 306 9.26 21.32 14.73
N LEU A 307 10.02 21.97 13.86
CA LEU A 307 10.67 23.24 14.17
C LEU A 307 9.63 24.31 14.47
N PRO A 308 9.87 25.23 15.40
CA PRO A 308 9.06 26.43 15.57
C PRO A 308 8.87 27.14 14.21
N LEU A 309 7.71 27.78 14.06
CA LEU A 309 7.43 28.63 12.90
C LEU A 309 8.14 29.97 13.07
N GLY A 310 8.67 30.52 11.98
CA GLY A 310 9.39 31.78 11.98
C GLY A 310 10.92 31.65 12.11
N ARG A 311 11.59 32.68 12.61
CA ARG A 311 13.04 32.73 12.81
C ARG A 311 13.46 31.63 13.81
N ARG A 312 14.47 30.86 13.45
CA ARG A 312 14.95 29.77 14.30
C ARG A 312 15.64 30.33 15.53
N PRO A 313 15.20 29.99 16.75
CA PRO A 313 15.93 30.34 17.94
C PRO A 313 17.28 29.59 17.98
N ALA A 314 18.26 30.19 18.66
CA ALA A 314 19.50 29.49 18.95
C ALA A 314 19.19 28.27 19.81
N MET A 315 19.71 27.10 19.42
CA MET A 315 19.42 25.84 20.14
C MET A 315 20.61 25.47 21.01
N THR A 316 20.34 25.09 22.23
CA THR A 316 21.33 24.51 23.14
C THR A 316 21.83 23.16 22.63
N ARG A 317 22.99 22.70 23.14
CA ARG A 317 23.57 21.38 22.82
C ARG A 317 22.59 20.25 23.13
N ASN A 318 21.92 20.33 24.29
CA ASN A 318 20.95 19.33 24.73
C ASN A 318 19.72 19.26 23.83
N GLU A 319 19.18 20.40 23.39
CA GLU A 319 18.07 20.46 22.44
C GLU A 319 18.44 19.86 21.08
N LYS A 320 19.65 20.14 20.60
CA LYS A 320 20.17 19.54 19.34
C LYS A 320 20.25 18.02 19.46
N GLN A 321 20.76 17.49 20.61
CA GLN A 321 20.83 16.04 20.84
C GLN A 321 19.43 15.41 20.95
N LYS A 322 18.50 16.02 21.67
CA LYS A 322 17.12 15.55 21.78
C LYS A 322 16.46 15.45 20.39
N ARG A 323 16.63 16.46 19.57
CA ARG A 323 16.11 16.48 18.22
C ARG A 323 16.74 15.41 17.34
N LYS A 324 18.05 15.20 17.41
CA LYS A 324 18.72 14.11 16.70
C LYS A 324 18.14 12.75 17.08
N LYS A 325 17.87 12.52 18.37
CA LYS A 325 17.21 11.30 18.86
C LYS A 325 15.77 11.18 18.32
N GLU A 326 15.00 12.25 18.31
CA GLU A 326 13.65 12.27 17.76
C GLU A 326 13.64 12.01 16.23
N GLN A 327 14.60 12.61 15.50
CA GLN A 327 14.78 12.35 14.06
C GLN A 327 15.13 10.87 13.78
N ASN A 328 16.05 10.30 14.56
CA ASN A 328 16.38 8.86 14.43
C ASN A 328 15.17 7.97 14.73
N LYS A 329 14.38 8.31 15.76
CA LYS A 329 13.12 7.59 16.03
C LYS A 329 12.11 7.72 14.88
N ARG A 330 12.04 8.88 14.22
CA ARG A 330 11.17 9.05 13.05
C ARG A 330 11.56 8.10 11.92
N SER A 331 12.86 7.92 11.69
CA SER A 331 13.37 7.04 10.62
C SER A 331 13.04 5.54 10.85
N GLU A 332 12.57 5.15 12.03
CA GLU A 332 12.13 3.77 12.28
C GLU A 332 10.94 3.38 11.40
N ILE A 333 10.03 4.30 11.07
CA ILE A 333 8.92 4.03 10.15
C ILE A 333 9.42 3.78 8.72
N GLU A 334 10.46 4.50 8.29
CA GLU A 334 11.09 4.27 6.98
C GLU A 334 11.73 2.87 6.91
N GLY A 335 12.34 2.42 8.03
CA GLY A 335 12.83 1.05 8.17
C GLY A 335 11.72 0.00 8.03
N LYS A 336 10.51 0.29 8.53
CA LYS A 336 9.33 -0.57 8.33
C LYS A 336 8.88 -0.60 6.86
N PHE A 337 8.92 0.54 6.17
CA PHE A 337 8.66 0.57 4.72
C PHE A 337 9.67 -0.27 3.94
N GLY A 338 10.95 -0.14 4.26
CA GLY A 338 12.00 -0.96 3.67
C GLY A 338 11.75 -2.45 3.91
N GLN A 339 11.43 -2.84 5.15
CA GLN A 339 11.13 -4.23 5.49
C GLN A 339 9.89 -4.75 4.74
N ALA A 340 8.80 -3.98 4.68
CA ALA A 340 7.58 -4.36 3.97
C ALA A 340 7.84 -4.52 2.46
N LYS A 341 8.65 -3.64 1.87
CA LYS A 341 9.01 -3.69 0.45
C LYS A 341 9.93 -4.86 0.13
N SER A 342 11.04 -5.01 0.86
CA SER A 342 12.07 -6.00 0.52
C SER A 342 11.68 -7.43 0.88
N LYS A 343 10.91 -7.64 1.97
CA LYS A 343 10.62 -8.98 2.50
C LYS A 343 9.19 -9.45 2.25
N TYR A 344 8.24 -8.53 2.09
CA TYR A 344 6.81 -8.87 2.00
C TYR A 344 6.15 -8.44 0.69
N GLY A 345 6.95 -7.97 -0.29
CA GLY A 345 6.49 -7.67 -1.63
C GLY A 345 5.60 -6.42 -1.75
N LEU A 346 5.73 -5.45 -0.81
CA LEU A 346 5.04 -4.16 -0.91
C LEU A 346 5.58 -3.29 -2.06
N ASP A 347 6.73 -3.63 -2.63
CA ASP A 347 7.36 -2.96 -3.78
C ASP A 347 6.83 -3.42 -5.14
N ASP A 348 6.05 -4.53 -5.19
CA ASP A 348 5.56 -5.11 -6.44
C ASP A 348 4.20 -5.79 -6.27
N ILE A 349 3.12 -5.01 -6.26
CA ILE A 349 1.76 -5.51 -6.09
C ILE A 349 1.25 -6.11 -7.40
N LYS A 350 1.13 -7.43 -7.48
CA LYS A 350 0.75 -8.17 -8.70
C LYS A 350 -0.76 -8.28 -8.95
N THR A 351 -1.58 -7.97 -7.96
CA THR A 351 -3.04 -8.03 -8.09
C THR A 351 -3.56 -6.98 -9.07
N LYS A 352 -4.55 -7.34 -9.92
CA LYS A 352 -5.00 -6.48 -11.02
C LYS A 352 -6.26 -5.66 -10.74
N ARG A 353 -7.00 -5.97 -9.71
CA ARG A 353 -8.22 -5.24 -9.31
C ARG A 353 -7.91 -4.30 -8.17
N GLN A 354 -8.56 -3.16 -8.12
CA GLN A 354 -8.34 -2.12 -7.11
C GLN A 354 -8.60 -2.63 -5.69
N ASP A 355 -9.75 -3.27 -5.49
CA ASP A 355 -10.17 -3.87 -4.22
C ASP A 355 -9.18 -4.91 -3.71
N THR A 356 -8.78 -5.84 -4.59
CA THR A 356 -7.83 -6.90 -4.24
C THR A 356 -6.42 -6.36 -4.01
N SER A 357 -6.04 -5.28 -4.67
CA SER A 357 -4.74 -4.62 -4.43
C SER A 357 -4.71 -3.95 -3.07
N MET A 358 -5.79 -3.25 -2.69
CA MET A 358 -5.91 -2.64 -1.36
C MET A 358 -5.91 -3.71 -0.25
N ALA A 359 -6.65 -4.80 -0.44
CA ALA A 359 -6.66 -5.92 0.50
C ALA A 359 -5.27 -6.59 0.62
N CYS A 360 -4.57 -6.79 -0.50
CA CYS A 360 -3.21 -7.33 -0.50
C CYS A 360 -2.26 -6.46 0.32
N ILE A 361 -2.28 -5.14 0.11
CA ILE A 361 -1.46 -4.18 0.87
C ILE A 361 -1.77 -4.27 2.37
N ALA A 362 -3.06 -4.28 2.74
CA ALA A 362 -3.47 -4.37 4.14
C ALA A 362 -3.02 -5.69 4.80
N LEU A 363 -3.11 -6.81 4.09
CA LEU A 363 -2.63 -8.13 4.56
C LEU A 363 -1.10 -8.18 4.72
N ILE A 364 -0.34 -7.54 3.83
CA ILE A 364 1.12 -7.43 3.97
C ILE A 364 1.49 -6.72 5.28
N LEU A 365 0.81 -5.62 5.61
CA LEU A 365 1.07 -4.87 6.84
C LEU A 365 0.63 -5.64 8.08
N MET A 366 -0.49 -6.36 8.01
CA MET A 366 -0.94 -7.25 9.08
C MET A 366 0.07 -8.37 9.32
N ALA A 367 0.59 -9.03 8.29
CA ALA A 367 1.61 -10.07 8.40
C ALA A 367 2.91 -9.55 9.04
N LEU A 368 3.35 -8.35 8.66
CA LEU A 368 4.50 -7.68 9.27
C LEU A 368 4.32 -7.52 10.80
N ASN A 369 3.14 -7.12 11.23
CA ASN A 369 2.80 -6.95 12.64
C ASN A 369 2.64 -8.29 13.37
N ALA A 370 1.99 -9.26 12.75
CA ALA A 370 1.79 -10.60 13.32
C ALA A 370 3.13 -11.30 13.59
N ILE A 371 4.08 -11.21 12.67
CA ILE A 371 5.43 -11.77 12.85
C ILE A 371 6.18 -11.04 13.98
N LYS A 372 6.05 -9.71 14.08
CA LYS A 372 6.64 -8.97 15.19
C LYS A 372 6.03 -9.38 16.52
N LEU A 373 4.71 -9.54 16.58
CA LEU A 373 4.01 -10.00 17.77
C LEU A 373 4.47 -11.41 18.16
N GLY A 374 4.51 -12.35 17.21
CA GLY A 374 5.01 -13.71 17.43
C GLY A 374 6.41 -13.73 18.02
N ARG A 375 7.33 -12.94 17.47
CA ARG A 375 8.69 -12.81 18.02
C ARG A 375 8.69 -12.29 19.46
N ALA A 376 7.82 -11.32 19.80
CA ALA A 376 7.72 -10.80 21.15
C ALA A 376 7.21 -11.83 22.18
N PHE A 377 6.38 -12.79 21.74
CA PHE A 377 5.93 -13.92 22.57
C PHE A 377 6.97 -15.04 22.68
N LEU A 378 7.61 -15.40 21.58
CA LEU A 378 8.53 -16.52 21.51
C LEU A 378 9.90 -16.20 22.14
N CYS A 379 10.41 -14.99 21.99
CA CYS A 379 11.73 -14.60 22.47
C CYS A 379 11.93 -14.79 24.01
N PRO A 380 10.95 -14.46 24.90
CA PRO A 380 11.10 -14.75 26.33
C PRO A 380 11.10 -16.24 26.67
N PHE A 381 10.37 -17.06 25.91
CA PHE A 381 10.30 -18.50 26.09
C PHE A 381 11.65 -19.16 25.78
N TYR A 382 12.30 -18.75 24.71
CA TYR A 382 13.64 -19.23 24.35
C TYR A 382 14.73 -18.73 25.34
N GLY A 383 14.60 -17.51 25.85
CA GLY A 383 15.51 -16.98 26.87
C GLY A 383 15.42 -17.71 28.21
N HIS A 384 14.24 -18.14 28.62
CA HIS A 384 14.04 -18.93 29.84
C HIS A 384 14.44 -20.41 29.65
N ALA A 385 14.16 -20.98 28.48
CA ALA A 385 14.61 -22.33 28.15
C ALA A 385 16.16 -22.41 28.10
N ALA A 386 16.83 -21.39 27.57
CA ALA A 386 18.29 -21.32 27.52
C ALA A 386 18.94 -21.18 28.92
N ALA A 387 18.22 -20.59 29.90
CA ALA A 387 18.71 -20.45 31.28
C ALA A 387 18.50 -21.72 32.12
N LEU A 388 17.61 -22.64 31.70
CA LEU A 388 17.25 -23.86 32.44
C LEU A 388 18.00 -25.10 31.98
N THR A 389 18.79 -25.03 30.91
CA THR A 389 19.43 -26.21 30.34
C THR A 389 20.94 -26.05 30.23
N SER A 390 21.68 -26.89 30.99
CA SER A 390 23.08 -27.22 30.78
C SER A 390 23.33 -27.81 29.39
N ASN A 391 24.55 -27.93 28.95
CA ASN A 391 25.07 -28.23 27.60
C ASN A 391 24.23 -29.11 26.63
N LEU A 392 23.32 -29.98 27.12
CA LEU A 392 22.42 -30.78 26.29
C LEU A 392 21.29 -29.93 25.65
N GLY A 393 20.77 -28.94 26.39
CA GLY A 393 19.73 -28.01 25.88
C GLY A 393 20.23 -27.03 24.84
N ARG A 394 21.52 -26.62 24.89
CA ARG A 394 22.09 -25.76 23.84
C ARG A 394 22.05 -26.42 22.46
N ARG A 395 22.30 -27.74 22.35
CA ARG A 395 22.18 -28.50 21.10
C ARG A 395 20.73 -28.65 20.63
N LEU A 396 19.78 -28.90 21.54
CA LEU A 396 18.35 -28.97 21.19
C LEU A 396 17.77 -27.62 20.77
N ILE A 397 18.17 -26.52 21.45
CA ILE A 397 17.75 -25.17 21.13
C ILE A 397 18.36 -24.70 19.80
N LEU A 398 19.62 -25.03 19.51
CA LEU A 398 20.25 -24.77 18.20
C LEU A 398 19.50 -25.52 17.09
N ASN A 399 19.12 -26.75 17.30
CA ASN A 399 18.35 -27.53 16.33
C ASN A 399 16.91 -27.01 16.16
N LEU A 400 16.26 -26.54 17.22
CA LEU A 400 14.93 -25.91 17.17
C LEU A 400 14.98 -24.51 16.54
N THR A 401 16.03 -23.72 16.82
CA THR A 401 16.21 -22.41 16.15
C THR A 401 16.59 -22.57 14.68
N GLN A 402 17.37 -23.62 14.32
CA GLN A 402 17.60 -23.98 12.92
C GLN A 402 16.32 -24.48 12.26
N GLY A 403 15.51 -25.29 12.94
CA GLY A 403 14.19 -25.72 12.48
C GLY A 403 13.20 -24.57 12.31
N CYS A 404 13.13 -23.65 13.27
CA CYS A 404 12.31 -22.43 13.14
C CYS A 404 12.82 -21.47 12.06
N ASN A 405 14.14 -21.36 11.88
CA ASN A 405 14.71 -20.60 10.77
C ASN A 405 14.47 -21.31 9.43
N GLN A 406 14.48 -22.63 9.36
CA GLN A 406 14.07 -23.40 8.19
C GLN A 406 12.57 -23.29 7.90
N VAL A 407 11.71 -23.26 8.91
CA VAL A 407 10.27 -23.00 8.74
C VAL A 407 10.04 -21.56 8.31
N LEU A 408 10.76 -20.60 8.88
CA LEU A 408 10.72 -19.18 8.47
C LEU A 408 11.35 -18.95 7.09
N SER A 409 12.40 -19.68 6.73
CA SER A 409 12.99 -19.66 5.38
C SER A 409 12.12 -20.43 4.38
N ARG A 410 11.44 -21.52 4.78
CA ARG A 410 10.43 -22.21 3.96
C ARG A 410 9.17 -21.35 3.75
N THR A 411 8.73 -20.60 4.73
CA THR A 411 7.67 -19.60 4.53
C THR A 411 8.15 -18.40 3.70
N GLN A 412 9.41 -18.00 3.83
CA GLN A 412 10.04 -17.02 2.91
C GLN A 412 10.23 -17.62 1.51
N ASN A 413 10.62 -18.88 1.39
CA ASN A 413 10.74 -19.58 0.11
C ASN A 413 9.38 -19.93 -0.52
N LEU A 414 8.31 -20.13 0.25
CA LEU A 414 6.94 -20.21 -0.26
C LEU A 414 6.48 -18.87 -0.84
N ILE A 415 6.91 -17.77 -0.26
CA ILE A 415 6.69 -16.42 -0.82
C ILE A 415 7.60 -16.19 -2.06
N ILE A 416 8.82 -16.78 -2.07
CA ILE A 416 9.77 -16.72 -3.19
C ILE A 416 9.37 -17.71 -4.32
N LEU A 417 8.89 -18.90 -4.01
CA LEU A 417 8.37 -19.86 -5.00
C LEU A 417 7.12 -19.33 -5.72
N HIS A 418 6.34 -18.47 -5.07
CA HIS A 418 5.31 -17.69 -5.78
C HIS A 418 5.90 -16.63 -6.74
N ARG A 419 7.21 -16.31 -6.66
CA ARG A 419 7.92 -15.49 -7.64
C ARG A 419 8.39 -16.28 -8.88
N LEU A 420 8.55 -17.60 -8.76
CA LEU A 420 9.15 -18.45 -9.82
C LEU A 420 8.14 -19.32 -10.58
N ALA A 421 6.88 -19.36 -10.17
CA ALA A 421 5.84 -20.22 -10.75
C ALA A 421 5.05 -19.74 -11.99
N PRO A 422 5.41 -18.68 -12.74
CA PRO A 422 4.74 -18.40 -14.01
C PRO A 422 5.49 -18.88 -15.26
N ALA A 423 6.58 -19.64 -15.15
CA ALA A 423 7.37 -20.02 -16.34
C ALA A 423 7.21 -21.49 -16.80
N ALA A 424 6.40 -22.31 -16.10
CA ALA A 424 6.33 -23.75 -16.39
C ALA A 424 4.94 -24.29 -16.76
N LEU A 425 4.08 -23.45 -17.38
CA LEU A 425 2.82 -23.91 -17.97
C LEU A 425 2.58 -23.19 -19.32
N THR A 426 3.47 -23.49 -20.27
CA THR A 426 3.19 -23.40 -21.71
C THR A 426 3.83 -24.62 -22.37
N PHE A 427 3.09 -25.68 -22.39
CA PHE A 427 3.03 -26.68 -23.46
C PHE A 427 1.58 -26.98 -23.73
#